data_ad763d58ea55aa15a45b200e0c874c39
#
_entry.id   ad763d58ea55aa15a45b200e0c874c39
#
_cell.length_a   1.000
_cell.length_b   1.000
_cell.length_c   1.000
_cell.angle_alpha   90.00
_cell.angle_beta   90.00
_cell.angle_gamma   90.00
#
_symmetry.space_group_name_H-M   'P 1'
#
loop_
_entity.id
_entity.type
_entity.pdbx_description
1 polymer ?
#
loop_
_entity_poly.entity_id
_entity_poly.type
_entity_poly.pdbx_seq_one_letter_code
_entity_poly.pdbx_strand_id
1 'polypeptide(L)'
;MMKVTNIGNLLKKIYRIYSNDLLSSLQERGFIDLRVSFLEILMYICENEAPSIKEVGRACGLKKQTMTSHLNELEKRGYTERKKNERDRRELKVHLTSYGEKFKVALLEVVGELEGQYLETLGNVELDRITHTLENFHTKIQKESDGQTILI
;
A
#
# COMPACT_ATOMS: atom_id res chain seq x y z
N MET A 1 -1.92 2.85 -30.85
CA MET A 1 -1.73 2.14 -29.60
C MET A 1 -3.08 1.59 -29.11
N MET A 2 -3.08 0.41 -28.60
CA MET A 2 -4.31 -0.22 -28.09
C MET A 2 -4.77 0.50 -26.82
N LYS A 3 -6.09 0.58 -26.62
CA LYS A 3 -6.69 1.27 -25.46
C LYS A 3 -6.23 0.70 -24.12
N VAL A 4 -6.14 -0.62 -24.03
CA VAL A 4 -5.73 -1.32 -22.79
C VAL A 4 -4.30 -0.95 -22.43
N THR A 5 -3.38 -0.91 -23.38
CA THR A 5 -1.99 -0.55 -23.16
C THR A 5 -1.88 0.90 -22.68
N ASN A 6 -2.67 1.78 -23.27
CA ASN A 6 -2.69 3.20 -22.86
C ASN A 6 -3.20 3.37 -21.43
N ILE A 7 -4.27 2.66 -21.07
CA ILE A 7 -4.79 2.68 -19.69
C ILE A 7 -3.71 2.20 -18.72
N GLY A 8 -3.07 1.08 -19.02
CA GLY A 8 -2.00 0.54 -18.17
C GLY A 8 -0.85 1.53 -17.98
N ASN A 9 -0.43 2.18 -19.06
CA ASN A 9 0.63 3.18 -19.01
C ASN A 9 0.25 4.40 -18.18
N LEU A 10 -0.99 4.87 -18.31
CA LEU A 10 -1.49 6.01 -17.53
C LEU A 10 -1.58 5.67 -16.04
N LEU A 11 -2.11 4.50 -15.71
CA LEU A 11 -2.18 4.04 -14.32
C LEU A 11 -0.79 3.98 -13.69
N LYS A 12 0.18 3.45 -14.43
CA LYS A 12 1.56 3.36 -13.99
C LYS A 12 2.18 4.74 -13.74
N LYS A 13 1.95 5.68 -14.65
CA LYS A 13 2.45 7.05 -14.51
C LYS A 13 1.83 7.77 -13.31
N ILE A 14 0.53 7.62 -13.14
CA ILE A 14 -0.21 8.22 -12.02
C ILE A 14 0.30 7.64 -10.70
N TYR A 15 0.41 6.32 -10.63
CA TYR A 15 0.88 5.64 -9.43
C TYR A 15 2.30 6.06 -9.06
N ARG A 16 3.17 6.26 -10.05
CA ARG A 16 4.54 6.72 -9.84
C ARG A 16 4.58 8.11 -9.22
N ILE A 17 3.77 9.05 -9.73
CA ILE A 17 3.67 10.41 -9.19
C ILE A 17 3.17 10.35 -7.74
N TYR A 18 2.09 9.64 -7.52
CA TYR A 18 1.48 9.45 -6.20
C TYR A 18 2.49 8.88 -5.19
N SER A 19 3.17 7.79 -5.57
CA SER A 19 4.13 7.11 -4.70
C SER A 19 5.33 8.01 -4.37
N ASN A 20 5.84 8.74 -5.36
CA ASN A 20 6.98 9.63 -5.18
C ASN A 20 6.61 10.82 -4.30
N ASP A 21 5.42 11.36 -4.44
CA ASP A 21 4.94 12.47 -3.61
C ASP A 21 4.84 12.05 -2.14
N LEU A 22 4.27 10.87 -1.89
CA LEU A 22 4.19 10.32 -0.53
C LEU A 22 5.59 10.10 0.04
N LEU A 23 6.45 9.45 -0.72
CA LEU A 23 7.79 9.11 -0.27
C LEU A 23 8.61 10.36 0.05
N SER A 24 8.60 11.36 -0.84
CA SER A 24 9.32 12.62 -0.65
C SER A 24 8.86 13.35 0.59
N SER A 25 7.55 13.43 0.82
CA SER A 25 6.99 14.10 1.99
C SER A 25 7.35 13.39 3.29
N LEU A 26 7.37 12.06 3.27
CA LEU A 26 7.78 11.27 4.43
C LEU A 26 9.28 11.42 4.71
N GLN A 27 10.11 11.48 3.66
CA GLN A 27 11.53 11.72 3.79
C GLN A 27 11.83 13.09 4.40
N GLU A 28 11.08 14.11 4.02
CA GLU A 28 11.18 15.46 4.60
C GLU A 28 10.84 15.46 6.09
N ARG A 29 10.04 14.51 6.54
CA ARG A 29 9.66 14.35 7.95
C ARG A 29 10.61 13.43 8.72
N GLY A 30 11.72 13.02 8.10
CA GLY A 30 12.77 12.26 8.76
C GLY A 30 12.77 10.76 8.48
N PHE A 31 11.83 10.24 7.70
CA PHE A 31 11.76 8.82 7.34
C PHE A 31 12.54 8.60 6.06
N ILE A 32 13.85 8.76 6.13
CA ILE A 32 14.75 8.84 4.96
C ILE A 32 15.12 7.48 4.36
N ASP A 33 14.87 6.39 5.08
CA ASP A 33 15.28 5.05 4.70
C ASP A 33 14.15 4.24 4.03
N LEU A 34 13.06 4.91 3.65
CA LEU A 34 11.92 4.25 3.01
C LEU A 34 12.10 4.11 1.51
N ARG A 35 11.50 3.07 0.97
CA ARG A 35 11.33 2.82 -0.46
C ARG A 35 9.85 2.61 -0.75
N VAL A 36 9.47 2.76 -2.02
CA VAL A 36 8.06 2.57 -2.43
C VAL A 36 7.55 1.17 -2.03
N SER A 37 8.37 0.13 -2.20
CA SER A 37 7.97 -1.24 -1.85
C SER A 37 7.68 -1.41 -0.36
N PHE A 38 8.42 -0.72 0.51
CA PHE A 38 8.17 -0.72 1.95
C PHE A 38 6.92 0.08 2.30
N LEU A 39 6.71 1.16 1.57
CA LEU A 39 5.57 2.06 1.81
C LEU A 39 4.24 1.33 1.65
N GLU A 40 4.09 0.52 0.61
CA GLU A 40 2.86 -0.26 0.39
C GLU A 40 2.56 -1.19 1.57
N ILE A 41 3.59 -1.88 2.06
CA ILE A 41 3.46 -2.80 3.20
C ILE A 41 3.07 -2.02 4.46
N LEU A 42 3.76 -0.92 4.73
CA LEU A 42 3.51 -0.09 5.90
C LEU A 42 2.12 0.53 5.87
N MET A 43 1.67 0.97 4.71
CA MET A 43 0.32 1.53 4.56
C MET A 43 -0.74 0.50 4.91
N TYR A 44 -0.58 -0.73 4.43
CA TYR A 44 -1.51 -1.81 4.76
C TYR A 44 -1.53 -2.10 6.26
N ILE A 45 -0.37 -2.14 6.89
CA ILE A 45 -0.26 -2.38 8.34
C ILE A 45 -0.89 -1.24 9.13
N CYS A 46 -0.73 0.00 8.67
CA CYS A 46 -1.34 1.17 9.32
C CYS A 46 -2.86 1.18 9.20
N GLU A 47 -3.41 0.65 8.13
CA GLU A 47 -4.86 0.62 7.87
C GLU A 47 -5.55 -0.57 8.53
N ASN A 48 -4.80 -1.56 8.97
CA ASN A 48 -5.34 -2.81 9.52
C ASN A 48 -4.68 -3.12 10.86
N GLU A 49 -5.47 -3.55 11.82
CA GLU A 49 -4.96 -3.88 13.14
C GLU A 49 -4.28 -5.25 13.13
N ALA A 50 -2.97 -5.24 13.38
CA ALA A 50 -2.16 -6.46 13.50
C ALA A 50 -2.47 -7.54 12.45
N PRO A 51 -2.28 -7.24 11.15
CA PRO A 51 -2.56 -8.22 10.11
C PRO A 51 -1.55 -9.37 10.15
N SER A 52 -1.94 -10.55 9.66
CA SER A 52 -1.00 -11.66 9.49
C SER A 52 -0.06 -11.35 8.33
N ILE A 53 1.11 -11.99 8.32
CA ILE A 53 2.07 -11.87 7.20
C ILE A 53 1.38 -12.29 5.89
N LYS A 54 0.57 -13.33 5.95
CA LYS A 54 -0.18 -13.85 4.80
C LYS A 54 -1.15 -12.81 4.23
N GLU A 55 -1.88 -12.11 5.11
CA GLU A 55 -2.80 -11.04 4.72
C GLU A 55 -2.07 -9.90 4.04
N VAL A 56 -0.94 -9.47 4.62
CA VAL A 56 -0.13 -8.39 4.05
C VAL A 56 0.40 -8.78 2.66
N GLY A 57 0.93 -9.99 2.54
CA GLY A 57 1.44 -10.49 1.26
C GLY A 57 0.37 -10.54 0.19
N ARG A 58 -0.82 -11.03 0.54
CA ARG A 58 -1.96 -11.09 -0.38
C ARG A 58 -2.40 -9.70 -0.82
N ALA A 59 -2.54 -8.79 0.12
CA ALA A 59 -2.95 -7.41 -0.16
C ALA A 59 -1.97 -6.67 -1.04
N CYS A 60 -0.67 -6.88 -0.83
CA CYS A 60 0.39 -6.22 -1.60
C CYS A 60 0.80 -6.98 -2.86
N GLY A 61 0.21 -8.14 -3.11
CA GLY A 61 0.54 -8.96 -4.28
C GLY A 61 1.96 -9.50 -4.27
N LEU A 62 2.51 -9.78 -3.08
CA LEU A 62 3.88 -10.22 -2.90
C LEU A 62 3.96 -11.68 -2.54
N LYS A 63 4.98 -12.35 -3.09
CA LYS A 63 5.30 -13.74 -2.75
C LYS A 63 5.88 -13.81 -1.35
N LYS A 64 5.75 -14.98 -0.72
CA LYS A 64 6.22 -15.24 0.64
C LYS A 64 7.67 -14.82 0.87
N GLN A 65 8.56 -15.15 -0.06
CA GLN A 65 9.97 -14.83 0.03
C GLN A 65 10.24 -13.33 0.03
N THR A 66 9.58 -12.61 -0.86
CA THR A 66 9.68 -11.14 -0.96
C THR A 66 9.13 -10.48 0.30
N MET A 67 7.99 -10.97 0.79
CA MET A 67 7.40 -10.48 2.04
C MET A 67 8.33 -10.65 3.22
N THR A 68 8.91 -11.84 3.36
CA THR A 68 9.84 -12.14 4.46
C THR A 68 11.05 -11.21 4.41
N SER A 69 11.60 -11.00 3.22
CA SER A 69 12.73 -10.10 3.01
C SER A 69 12.39 -8.66 3.40
N HIS A 70 11.26 -8.15 2.93
CA HIS A 70 10.82 -6.79 3.25
C HIS A 70 10.50 -6.61 4.73
N LEU A 71 9.84 -7.58 5.36
CA LEU A 71 9.54 -7.51 6.79
C LEU A 71 10.80 -7.58 7.65
N ASN A 72 11.80 -8.37 7.24
CA ASN A 72 13.08 -8.38 7.93
C ASN A 72 13.73 -7.00 7.90
N GLU A 73 13.72 -6.33 6.75
CA GLU A 73 14.26 -4.99 6.61
C GLU A 73 13.48 -3.95 7.43
N LEU A 74 12.17 -4.00 7.38
CA LEU A 74 11.32 -3.07 8.15
C LEU A 74 11.48 -3.26 9.65
N GLU A 75 11.64 -4.49 10.10
CA GLU A 75 11.90 -4.81 11.49
C GLU A 75 13.29 -4.31 11.93
N LYS A 76 14.29 -4.53 11.09
CA LYS A 76 15.66 -4.05 11.30
C LYS A 76 15.72 -2.52 11.38
N ARG A 77 14.91 -1.84 10.59
CA ARG A 77 14.81 -0.37 10.59
C ARG A 77 13.90 0.17 11.69
N GLY A 78 13.28 -0.71 12.45
CA GLY A 78 12.52 -0.35 13.64
C GLY A 78 11.05 -0.01 13.43
N TYR A 79 10.49 -0.24 12.25
CA TYR A 79 9.09 0.10 11.96
C TYR A 79 8.10 -0.92 12.48
N THR A 80 8.45 -2.19 12.38
CA THR A 80 7.53 -3.29 12.67
C THR A 80 8.18 -4.35 13.55
N GLU A 81 7.33 -5.17 14.15
CA GLU A 81 7.75 -6.37 14.87
C GLU A 81 6.75 -7.48 14.58
N ARG A 82 7.23 -8.72 14.56
CA ARG A 82 6.38 -9.89 14.36
C ARG A 82 6.12 -10.57 15.69
N LYS A 83 4.87 -10.91 15.92
CA LYS A 83 4.45 -11.61 17.14
C LYS A 83 3.59 -12.81 16.76
N LYS A 84 3.70 -13.88 17.53
CA LYS A 84 2.84 -15.05 17.34
C LYS A 84 1.41 -14.68 17.72
N ASN A 85 0.46 -15.17 16.90
CA ASN A 85 -0.96 -15.05 17.23
C ASN A 85 -1.25 -15.94 18.44
N GLU A 86 -1.84 -15.36 19.49
CA GLU A 86 -2.16 -16.08 20.72
C GLU A 86 -3.14 -17.23 20.50
N ARG A 87 -4.02 -17.08 19.50
CA ARG A 87 -5.03 -18.10 19.17
C ARG A 87 -4.48 -19.22 18.29
N ASP A 88 -3.53 -18.89 17.41
CA ASP A 88 -2.88 -19.85 16.54
C ASP A 88 -1.39 -19.48 16.43
N ARG A 89 -0.56 -20.19 17.18
CA ARG A 89 0.88 -19.94 17.26
C ARG A 89 1.64 -20.19 15.96
N ARG A 90 0.99 -20.83 14.98
CA ARG A 90 1.59 -21.05 13.65
C ARG A 90 1.52 -19.79 12.79
N GLU A 91 0.65 -18.87 13.17
CA GLU A 91 0.46 -17.62 12.44
C GLU A 91 1.21 -16.49 13.11
N LEU A 92 2.00 -15.76 12.31
CA LEU A 92 2.69 -14.55 12.77
C LEU A 92 1.88 -13.32 12.37
N LYS A 93 1.75 -12.40 13.30
CA LYS A 93 1.10 -11.11 13.09
C LYS A 93 2.13 -10.00 13.11
N VAL A 94 1.88 -8.97 12.31
CA VAL A 94 2.77 -7.82 12.19
C VAL A 94 2.18 -6.64 12.96
N HIS A 95 3.00 -6.09 13.86
CA HIS A 95 2.63 -4.94 14.68
C HIS A 95 3.55 -3.78 14.39
N LEU A 96 3.05 -2.57 14.55
CA LEU A 96 3.89 -1.38 14.53
C LEU A 96 4.61 -1.26 15.88
N THR A 97 5.88 -0.90 15.83
CA THR A 97 6.64 -0.50 17.02
C THR A 97 6.24 0.92 17.42
N SER A 98 6.81 1.43 18.52
CA SER A 98 6.62 2.84 18.88
C SER A 98 7.07 3.77 17.76
N TYR A 99 8.17 3.44 17.09
CA TYR A 99 8.66 4.19 15.93
C TYR A 99 7.69 4.06 14.74
N GLY A 100 7.15 2.87 14.53
CA GLY A 100 6.12 2.62 13.51
C GLY A 100 4.85 3.44 13.76
N GLU A 101 4.47 3.63 15.02
CA GLU A 101 3.33 4.48 15.37
C GLU A 101 3.61 5.95 15.04
N LYS A 102 4.83 6.43 15.25
CA LYS A 102 5.24 7.77 14.83
C LYS A 102 5.15 7.92 13.31
N PHE A 103 5.60 6.90 12.59
CA PHE A 103 5.46 6.85 11.15
C PHE A 103 3.99 6.95 10.72
N LYS A 104 3.12 6.21 11.38
CA LYS A 104 1.67 6.22 11.07
C LYS A 104 1.09 7.64 11.21
N VAL A 105 1.45 8.36 12.26
CA VAL A 105 0.99 9.74 12.44
C VAL A 105 1.47 10.62 11.27
N ALA A 106 2.74 10.52 10.92
CA ALA A 106 3.30 11.27 9.79
C ALA A 106 2.62 10.90 8.47
N LEU A 107 2.36 9.61 8.26
CA LEU A 107 1.67 9.12 7.07
C LEU A 107 0.28 9.74 6.94
N LEU A 108 -0.49 9.77 8.01
CA LEU A 108 -1.84 10.35 8.00
C LEU A 108 -1.81 11.85 7.65
N GLU A 109 -0.83 12.57 8.15
CA GLU A 109 -0.65 13.99 7.82
C GLU A 109 -0.28 14.18 6.35
N VAL A 110 0.65 13.39 5.85
CA VAL A 110 1.11 13.45 4.45
C VAL A 110 -0.03 13.11 3.50
N VAL A 111 -0.79 12.06 3.80
CA VAL A 111 -1.94 11.65 2.98
C VAL A 111 -3.00 12.75 2.95
N GLY A 112 -3.26 13.37 4.10
CA GLY A 112 -4.21 14.49 4.19
C GLY A 112 -3.79 15.69 3.35
N GLU A 113 -2.52 16.05 3.37
CA GLU A 113 -1.96 17.13 2.55
C GLU A 113 -2.08 16.82 1.07
N LEU A 114 -1.75 15.60 0.69
CA LEU A 114 -1.81 15.15 -0.71
C LEU A 114 -3.26 15.16 -1.22
N GLU A 115 -4.19 14.67 -0.39
CA GLU A 115 -5.61 14.71 -0.73
C GLU A 115 -6.08 16.15 -0.95
N GLY A 116 -5.67 17.07 -0.10
CA GLY A 116 -5.96 18.49 -0.26
C GLY A 116 -5.46 19.06 -1.57
N GLN A 117 -4.25 18.70 -1.98
CA GLN A 117 -3.65 19.11 -3.25
C GLN A 117 -4.43 18.57 -4.44
N TYR A 118 -4.84 17.32 -4.39
CA TYR A 118 -5.62 16.70 -5.48
C TYR A 118 -7.03 17.30 -5.56
N LEU A 119 -7.64 17.60 -4.41
CA LEU A 119 -8.93 18.29 -4.37
C LEU A 119 -8.86 19.68 -5.00
N GLU A 120 -7.79 20.40 -4.71
CA GLU A 120 -7.55 21.73 -5.27
C GLU A 120 -7.34 21.68 -6.78
N THR A 121 -6.61 20.69 -7.26
CA THR A 121 -6.29 20.55 -8.69
C THR A 121 -7.46 20.03 -9.52
N LEU A 122 -8.18 19.04 -9.02
CA LEU A 122 -9.20 18.31 -9.78
C LEU A 122 -10.64 18.65 -9.35
N GLY A 123 -10.82 19.00 -8.11
CA GLY A 123 -12.15 19.17 -7.51
C GLY A 123 -12.77 17.84 -7.06
N ASN A 124 -13.75 17.96 -6.20
CA ASN A 124 -14.39 16.81 -5.54
C ASN A 124 -15.14 15.91 -6.53
N VAL A 125 -15.88 16.54 -7.46
CA VAL A 125 -16.66 15.78 -8.47
C VAL A 125 -15.78 14.91 -9.33
N GLU A 126 -14.66 15.46 -9.79
CA GLU A 126 -13.72 14.73 -10.66
C GLU A 126 -13.04 13.59 -9.91
N LEU A 127 -12.62 13.81 -8.66
CA LEU A 127 -12.02 12.75 -7.84
C LEU A 127 -13.00 11.61 -7.59
N ASP A 128 -14.25 11.91 -7.30
CA ASP A 128 -15.29 10.90 -7.11
C ASP A 128 -15.53 10.10 -8.39
N ARG A 129 -15.52 10.78 -9.53
CA ARG A 129 -15.69 10.14 -10.85
C ARG A 129 -14.54 9.18 -11.14
N ILE A 130 -13.30 9.61 -10.91
CA ILE A 130 -12.11 8.78 -11.10
C ILE A 130 -12.18 7.55 -10.21
N THR A 131 -12.47 7.75 -8.92
CA THR A 131 -12.57 6.68 -7.94
C THR A 131 -13.61 5.65 -8.39
N HIS A 132 -14.81 6.11 -8.72
CA HIS A 132 -15.90 5.24 -9.15
C HIS A 132 -15.54 4.44 -10.40
N THR A 133 -14.92 5.10 -11.39
CA THR A 133 -14.50 4.45 -12.63
C THR A 133 -13.44 3.38 -12.37
N LEU A 134 -12.47 3.68 -11.52
CA LEU A 134 -11.41 2.73 -11.18
C LEU A 134 -11.93 1.54 -10.37
N GLU A 135 -12.84 1.79 -9.44
CA GLU A 135 -13.48 0.71 -8.66
C GLU A 135 -14.25 -0.24 -9.55
N ASN A 136 -15.04 0.29 -10.49
CA ASN A 136 -15.78 -0.53 -11.46
C ASN A 136 -14.84 -1.33 -12.35
N PHE A 137 -13.78 -0.70 -12.82
CA PHE A 137 -12.77 -1.36 -13.64
C PHE A 137 -12.16 -2.53 -12.89
N HIS A 138 -11.69 -2.27 -11.67
CA HIS A 138 -11.06 -3.29 -10.82
C HIS A 138 -11.99 -4.46 -10.55
N THR A 139 -13.24 -4.17 -10.18
CA THR A 139 -14.24 -5.20 -9.88
C THR A 139 -14.49 -6.12 -11.08
N LYS A 140 -14.60 -5.54 -12.28
CA LYS A 140 -14.91 -6.29 -13.50
C LYS A 140 -13.75 -7.19 -13.91
N ILE A 141 -12.54 -6.67 -13.94
CA ILE A 141 -11.37 -7.48 -14.36
C ILE A 141 -10.97 -8.48 -13.28
N GLN A 142 -11.18 -8.17 -12.01
CA GLN A 142 -10.88 -9.08 -10.90
C GLN A 142 -11.74 -10.35 -10.98
N LYS A 143 -13.02 -10.24 -11.31
CA LYS A 143 -13.90 -11.40 -11.48
C LYS A 143 -13.40 -12.32 -12.58
N GLU A 144 -12.95 -11.77 -13.70
CA GLU A 144 -12.38 -12.53 -14.81
C GLU A 144 -11.08 -13.19 -14.42
N SER A 145 -10.22 -12.45 -13.72
CA SER A 145 -8.93 -12.95 -13.23
C SER A 145 -9.10 -14.08 -12.22
N ASP A 146 -10.05 -13.96 -11.31
CA ASP A 146 -10.35 -15.01 -10.32
C ASP A 146 -10.79 -16.30 -11.00
N GLY A 147 -11.61 -16.21 -12.06
CA GLY A 147 -12.00 -17.34 -12.86
C GLY A 147 -10.82 -17.99 -13.57
N GLN A 148 -9.85 -17.21 -14.02
CA GLN A 148 -8.64 -17.70 -14.66
C GLN A 148 -7.63 -18.27 -13.65
N THR A 149 -7.53 -17.68 -12.49
CA THR A 149 -6.61 -18.11 -11.44
C THR A 149 -6.94 -19.51 -10.95
N ILE A 150 -8.20 -19.89 -10.96
CA ILE A 150 -8.65 -21.24 -10.61
C ILE A 150 -8.14 -22.26 -11.61
N LEU A 151 -7.92 -21.84 -12.85
CA LEU A 151 -7.47 -22.71 -13.94
C LEU A 151 -5.95 -22.83 -14.04
N ILE A 152 -5.22 -21.95 -13.38
CA ILE A 152 -3.77 -21.93 -13.34
C ILE A 152 -3.27 -22.67 -12.11
#